data_241a07baca51cd5ba2582779e37bd62b
#
_entry.id   241a07baca51cd5ba2582779e37bd62b
#
_cell.length_a   1.000
_cell.length_b   1.000
_cell.length_c   1.000
_cell.angle_alpha   90.00
_cell.angle_beta   90.00
_cell.angle_gamma   90.00
#
_symmetry.space_group_name_H-M   'P 1'
#
loop_
_entity.id
_entity.type
_entity.pdbx_description
1 polymer ?
#
loop_
_entity_poly.entity_id
_entity_poly.type
_entity_poly.pdbx_seq_one_letter_code
_entity_poly.pdbx_strand_id
1 'polypeptide(L)'
;MAYESGALEATIAAAAGDDPALMGELRSAFLDSAARQLDLLRRSRCDGNWNVAAMRLKGLAASCHAEEVLLAAENALDSAPGEPAAIREIEQVLARFSGRRHA
;
A
#
# COMPACT_ATOMS: atom_id res chain seq x y z
N MET A 1 -13.77 -3.04 -2.09
CA MET A 1 -14.39 -4.26 -2.63
C MET A 1 -13.53 -5.46 -2.32
N ALA A 2 -14.17 -6.58 -2.15
CA ALA A 2 -13.48 -7.80 -1.72
C ALA A 2 -12.47 -8.31 -2.74
N TYR A 3 -12.73 -8.14 -4.03
CA TYR A 3 -11.83 -8.69 -5.04
C TYR A 3 -10.51 -7.94 -5.14
N GLU A 4 -10.46 -6.67 -4.76
CA GLU A 4 -9.18 -5.96 -4.68
C GLU A 4 -8.30 -6.59 -3.63
N SER A 5 -8.88 -6.80 -2.46
CA SER A 5 -8.21 -7.49 -1.37
C SER A 5 -7.92 -8.93 -1.76
N GLY A 6 -8.81 -9.52 -2.57
CA GLY A 6 -8.64 -10.87 -3.04
C GLY A 6 -7.38 -11.08 -3.86
N ALA A 7 -7.02 -10.08 -4.70
CA ALA A 7 -5.80 -10.19 -5.49
C ALA A 7 -4.54 -10.20 -4.62
N LEU A 8 -4.50 -9.33 -3.61
CA LEU A 8 -3.39 -9.32 -2.66
C LEU A 8 -3.35 -10.63 -1.88
N GLU A 9 -4.50 -11.07 -1.37
CA GLU A 9 -4.58 -12.31 -0.62
C GLU A 9 -4.12 -13.50 -1.45
N ALA A 10 -4.53 -13.56 -2.71
CA ALA A 10 -4.12 -14.65 -3.60
C ALA A 10 -2.61 -14.63 -3.83
N THR A 11 -2.03 -13.44 -3.99
CA THR A 11 -0.59 -13.30 -4.18
C THR A 11 0.15 -13.79 -2.94
N ILE A 12 -0.32 -13.38 -1.76
CA ILE A 12 0.29 -13.79 -0.51
C ILE A 12 0.17 -15.29 -0.31
N ALA A 13 -1.01 -15.86 -0.60
CA ALA A 13 -1.23 -17.29 -0.44
C ALA A 13 -0.31 -18.09 -1.36
N ALA A 14 -0.12 -17.64 -2.60
CA ALA A 14 0.76 -18.31 -3.54
C ALA A 14 2.20 -18.29 -3.03
N ALA A 15 2.66 -17.16 -2.50
CA ALA A 15 4.01 -17.04 -1.98
C ALA A 15 4.22 -17.84 -0.69
N ALA A 16 3.19 -17.94 0.14
CA ALA A 16 3.28 -18.62 1.42
C ALA A 16 2.96 -20.12 1.35
N GLY A 17 2.48 -20.62 0.22
CA GLY A 17 2.09 -22.01 0.10
C GLY A 17 0.94 -22.38 1.02
N ASP A 18 0.05 -21.43 1.26
CA ASP A 18 -1.14 -21.59 2.12
C ASP A 18 -0.81 -21.80 3.60
N ASP A 19 0.41 -21.50 4.02
CA ASP A 19 0.79 -21.52 5.43
C ASP A 19 0.21 -20.27 6.11
N PRO A 20 -0.75 -20.41 7.04
CA PRO A 20 -1.39 -19.23 7.64
C PRO A 20 -0.42 -18.30 8.39
N ALA A 21 0.56 -18.86 9.07
CA ALA A 21 1.52 -18.04 9.80
C ALA A 21 2.36 -17.20 8.84
N LEU A 22 2.83 -17.82 7.76
CA LEU A 22 3.61 -17.13 6.77
C LEU A 22 2.77 -16.10 6.01
N MET A 23 1.50 -16.44 5.74
CA MET A 23 0.59 -15.46 5.12
C MET A 23 0.47 -14.21 5.97
N GLY A 24 0.33 -14.37 7.28
CA GLY A 24 0.25 -13.24 8.20
C GLY A 24 1.53 -12.41 8.20
N GLU A 25 2.68 -13.08 8.17
CA GLU A 25 3.96 -12.38 8.12
C GLU A 25 4.13 -11.58 6.84
N LEU A 26 3.75 -12.17 5.71
CA LEU A 26 3.85 -11.49 4.43
C LEU A 26 2.93 -10.29 4.35
N ARG A 27 1.69 -10.43 4.86
CA ARG A 27 0.77 -9.31 4.91
C ARG A 27 1.31 -8.19 5.78
N SER A 28 1.83 -8.52 6.96
CA SER A 28 2.41 -7.53 7.85
C SER A 28 3.58 -6.82 7.21
N ALA A 29 4.43 -7.58 6.50
CA ALA A 29 5.58 -6.99 5.80
C ALA A 29 5.13 -5.99 4.74
N PHE A 30 4.08 -6.33 3.98
CA PHE A 30 3.53 -5.42 2.98
C PHE A 30 3.03 -4.15 3.65
N LEU A 31 2.21 -4.30 4.69
CA LEU A 31 1.63 -3.14 5.37
C LEU A 31 2.69 -2.27 6.02
N ASP A 32 3.72 -2.88 6.62
CA ASP A 32 4.80 -2.12 7.23
C ASP A 32 5.58 -1.33 6.18
N SER A 33 5.87 -1.96 5.04
CA SER A 33 6.58 -1.28 3.96
C SER A 33 5.75 -0.13 3.40
N ALA A 34 4.46 -0.36 3.20
CA ALA A 34 3.56 0.68 2.69
C ALA A 34 3.45 1.83 3.69
N ALA A 35 3.37 1.52 4.98
CA ALA A 35 3.28 2.54 6.02
C ALA A 35 4.53 3.40 6.05
N ARG A 36 5.71 2.81 5.82
CA ARG A 36 6.95 3.59 5.76
C ARG A 36 6.94 4.58 4.60
N GLN A 37 6.43 4.17 3.44
CA GLN A 37 6.35 5.08 2.30
C GLN A 37 5.31 6.18 2.56
N LEU A 38 4.20 5.85 3.19
CA LEU A 38 3.21 6.85 3.58
C LEU A 38 3.80 7.88 4.52
N ASP A 39 4.60 7.43 5.49
CA ASP A 39 5.24 8.34 6.42
C ASP A 39 6.22 9.27 5.70
N LEU A 40 6.95 8.75 4.72
CA LEU A 40 7.84 9.57 3.91
C LEU A 40 7.05 10.61 3.11
N LEU A 41 5.89 10.23 2.57
CA LEU A 41 5.02 11.19 1.88
C LEU A 41 4.59 12.31 2.81
N ARG A 42 4.16 11.96 4.03
CA ARG A 42 3.73 12.96 5.01
C ARG A 42 4.82 13.97 5.32
N ARG A 43 6.07 13.53 5.30
CA ARG A 43 7.21 14.38 5.65
C ARG A 43 7.86 15.05 4.46
N SER A 44 7.41 14.74 3.25
CA SER A 44 8.01 15.29 2.04
C SER A 44 7.76 16.80 1.91
N ARG A 45 8.81 17.53 1.56
CA ARG A 45 8.75 18.97 1.40
C ARG A 45 9.10 19.41 -0.02
N CYS A 46 9.42 18.48 -0.90
CA CYS A 46 9.76 18.79 -2.28
C CYS A 46 9.26 17.72 -3.21
N ASP A 47 9.20 18.05 -4.50
CA ASP A 47 8.72 17.15 -5.53
C ASP A 47 9.51 15.84 -5.57
N GLY A 48 10.83 15.93 -5.45
CA GLY A 48 11.68 14.75 -5.54
C GLY A 48 11.36 13.72 -4.47
N ASN A 49 11.29 14.17 -3.21
CA ASN A 49 11.01 13.26 -2.11
C ASN A 49 9.61 12.67 -2.21
N TRP A 50 8.64 13.50 -2.57
CA TRP A 50 7.26 13.06 -2.75
C TRP A 50 7.19 11.99 -3.84
N ASN A 51 7.80 12.26 -5.00
CA ASN A 51 7.75 11.34 -6.12
C ASN A 51 8.44 10.01 -5.80
N VAL A 52 9.58 10.06 -5.12
CA VAL A 52 10.29 8.83 -4.77
C VAL A 52 9.43 7.95 -3.86
N ALA A 53 8.82 8.54 -2.84
CA ALA A 53 7.98 7.76 -1.92
C ALA A 53 6.76 7.18 -2.63
N ALA A 54 6.10 8.00 -3.48
CA ALA A 54 4.93 7.53 -4.22
C ALA A 54 5.30 6.45 -5.22
N MET A 55 6.45 6.56 -5.90
CA MET A 55 6.91 5.54 -6.84
C MET A 55 7.24 4.23 -6.13
N ARG A 56 7.85 4.31 -4.95
CA ARG A 56 8.14 3.12 -4.16
C ARG A 56 6.86 2.41 -3.73
N LEU A 57 5.87 3.21 -3.30
CA LEU A 57 4.57 2.65 -2.92
C LEU A 57 3.90 1.99 -4.11
N LYS A 58 3.95 2.65 -5.27
CA LYS A 58 3.40 2.11 -6.50
C LYS A 58 4.05 0.76 -6.85
N GLY A 59 5.38 0.70 -6.81
CA GLY A 59 6.10 -0.52 -7.12
C GLY A 59 5.76 -1.65 -6.17
N LEU A 60 5.67 -1.34 -4.88
CA LEU A 60 5.30 -2.32 -3.88
C LEU A 60 3.89 -2.86 -4.16
N ALA A 61 2.94 -1.96 -4.43
CA ALA A 61 1.56 -2.36 -4.70
C ALA A 61 1.46 -3.20 -5.99
N ALA A 62 2.20 -2.82 -7.01
CA ALA A 62 2.18 -3.56 -8.27
C ALA A 62 2.73 -4.98 -8.09
N SER A 63 3.80 -5.12 -7.32
CA SER A 63 4.41 -6.44 -7.14
C SER A 63 3.53 -7.38 -6.32
N CYS A 64 2.66 -6.82 -5.48
CA CYS A 64 1.75 -7.61 -4.66
C CYS A 64 0.31 -7.65 -5.19
N HIS A 65 0.07 -7.03 -6.33
CA HIS A 65 -1.26 -6.94 -6.94
C HIS A 65 -2.28 -6.25 -6.03
N ALA A 66 -1.82 -5.26 -5.27
CA ALA A 66 -2.69 -4.47 -4.39
C ALA A 66 -3.25 -3.29 -5.19
N GLU A 67 -4.31 -3.53 -5.96
CA GLU A 67 -4.83 -2.58 -6.93
C GLU A 67 -5.24 -1.25 -6.33
N GLU A 68 -5.92 -1.27 -5.19
CA GLU A 68 -6.36 -0.03 -4.56
C GLU A 68 -5.18 0.82 -4.11
N VAL A 69 -4.15 0.17 -3.57
CA VAL A 69 -2.94 0.89 -3.16
C VAL A 69 -2.23 1.43 -4.39
N LEU A 70 -2.19 0.65 -5.46
CA LEU A 70 -1.58 1.08 -6.72
C LEU A 70 -2.24 2.36 -7.22
N LEU A 71 -3.58 2.38 -7.28
CA LEU A 71 -4.31 3.55 -7.75
C LEU A 71 -4.08 4.76 -6.85
N ALA A 72 -4.06 4.54 -5.53
CA ALA A 72 -3.82 5.64 -4.60
C ALA A 72 -2.41 6.23 -4.78
N ALA A 73 -1.42 5.36 -5.02
CA ALA A 73 -0.06 5.82 -5.27
C ALA A 73 0.04 6.60 -6.58
N GLU A 74 -0.65 6.14 -7.62
CA GLU A 74 -0.68 6.85 -8.89
C GLU A 74 -1.32 8.22 -8.76
N ASN A 75 -2.41 8.30 -7.96
CA ASN A 75 -3.04 9.58 -7.70
C ASN A 75 -2.11 10.52 -6.95
N ALA A 76 -1.31 9.99 -6.03
CA ALA A 76 -0.33 10.81 -5.33
C ALA A 76 0.74 11.34 -6.29
N LEU A 77 1.15 10.53 -7.26
CA LEU A 77 2.13 10.97 -8.26
C LEU A 77 1.60 12.12 -9.10
N ASP A 78 0.29 12.17 -9.31
CA ASP A 78 -0.34 13.23 -10.06
C ASP A 78 -0.70 14.45 -9.20
N SER A 79 -0.44 14.38 -7.91
CA SER A 79 -0.80 15.44 -6.96
C SER A 79 0.42 16.27 -6.61
N ALA A 80 0.16 17.48 -6.11
CA ALA A 80 1.23 18.31 -5.57
C ALA A 80 1.78 17.69 -4.28
N PRO A 81 3.07 17.87 -3.99
CA PRO A 81 3.64 17.38 -2.73
C PRO A 81 2.87 17.92 -1.53
N GLY A 82 2.58 17.02 -0.59
CA GLY A 82 1.85 17.40 0.61
C GLY A 82 0.35 17.44 0.46
N GLU A 83 -0.17 17.07 -0.71
CA GLU A 83 -1.61 17.11 -0.95
C GLU A 83 -2.37 16.25 0.08
N PRO A 84 -3.19 16.88 0.96
CA PRO A 84 -3.86 16.11 2.02
C PRO A 84 -4.81 15.04 1.50
N ALA A 85 -5.47 15.29 0.38
CA ALA A 85 -6.40 14.31 -0.16
C ALA A 85 -5.69 13.04 -0.60
N ALA A 86 -4.50 13.18 -1.20
CA ALA A 86 -3.72 12.02 -1.62
C ALA A 86 -3.27 11.20 -0.41
N ILE A 87 -2.81 11.87 0.64
CA ILE A 87 -2.40 11.21 1.87
C ILE A 87 -3.56 10.46 2.50
N ARG A 88 -4.72 11.13 2.60
CA ARG A 88 -5.90 10.50 3.19
C ARG A 88 -6.35 9.28 2.42
N GLU A 89 -6.27 9.35 1.09
CA GLU A 89 -6.66 8.20 0.26
C GLU A 89 -5.79 6.99 0.58
N ILE A 90 -4.47 7.19 0.65
CA ILE A 90 -3.55 6.09 0.97
C ILE A 90 -3.84 5.55 2.36
N GLU A 91 -4.04 6.45 3.34
CA GLU A 91 -4.36 6.04 4.70
C GLU A 91 -5.60 5.16 4.75
N GLN A 92 -6.64 5.56 4.03
CA GLN A 92 -7.90 4.82 4.03
C GLN A 92 -7.75 3.45 3.39
N VAL A 93 -7.03 3.38 2.28
CA VAL A 93 -6.81 2.11 1.59
C VAL A 93 -6.02 1.15 2.48
N LEU A 94 -4.94 1.63 3.09
CA LEU A 94 -4.12 0.79 3.96
C LEU A 94 -4.90 0.34 5.21
N ALA A 95 -5.75 1.22 5.73
CA ALA A 95 -6.58 0.86 6.89
C ALA A 95 -7.54 -0.28 6.56
N ARG A 96 -8.08 -0.30 5.34
CA ARG A 96 -8.97 -1.39 4.93
C ARG A 96 -8.26 -2.73 4.94
N PHE A 97 -7.03 -2.79 4.42
CA PHE A 97 -6.26 -4.03 4.45
C PHE A 97 -5.89 -4.43 5.86
N SER A 98 -5.50 -3.45 6.68
CA SER A 98 -5.13 -3.70 8.06
C SER A 98 -6.32 -4.20 8.90
N GLY A 99 -7.48 -3.57 8.72
CA GLY A 99 -8.69 -3.96 9.44
C GLY A 99 -9.15 -5.36 9.12
N ARG A 100 -8.85 -5.83 7.92
CA ARG A 100 -9.28 -7.15 7.47
C ARG A 100 -8.68 -8.28 8.31
N ARG A 101 -7.55 -8.02 8.96
CA ARG A 101 -6.92 -9.03 9.79
C ARG A 101 -7.72 -9.37 11.04
N HIS A 102 -8.62 -8.49 11.41
CA HIS A 102 -9.42 -8.64 12.62
C HIS A 102 -10.81 -9.23 12.36
N ALA A 103 -11.12 -9.44 11.11
CA ALA A 103 -12.45 -9.92 10.73
C ALA A 103 -12.55 -11.46 10.73
#